data_b1cd66c002911dbd8192f69c02b1bdc3
#
_entry.id   b1cd66c002911dbd8192f69c02b1bdc3
#
_cell.length_a   1.000
_cell.length_b   1.000
_cell.length_c   1.000
_cell.angle_alpha   90.00
_cell.angle_beta   90.00
_cell.angle_gamma   90.00
#
_symmetry.space_group_name_H-M   'P 1'
#
loop_
_entity.id
_entity.type
_entity.pdbx_description
1 polymer ?
#
loop_
_entity_poly.entity_id
_entity_poly.type
_entity_poly.pdbx_seq_one_letter_code
_entity_poly.pdbx_strand_id
1 'polypeptide(L)'
;MAAASVGLTGVAAEQVAEAAAAKKLKPSVIWLHFQECTGCTESLLRTSHPALSTLILDLVSLDYHETLLAASGHQAEKCLEDAMKANEGKYVLVIEGAIPVKDDGIYCRIGGKTALELANTVAAKAGAIIAIGSCASWGGVPSADPNPTGATGAPEVLKGKTVVTIPGCPANPYNLLGVVLQFATFGTLPALDELGRPKFAYGRTIHEH
;
A
#
# COMPACT_ATOMS: atom_id res chain seq x y z
N MET A 1 2.49 11.57 17.47
CA MET A 1 1.16 10.92 17.47
C MET A 1 1.09 9.73 16.51
N ALA A 2 1.63 9.82 15.28
CA ALA A 2 1.67 8.65 14.37
C ALA A 2 2.41 7.44 14.97
N ALA A 3 3.47 7.65 15.76
CA ALA A 3 4.22 6.58 16.42
C ALA A 3 3.41 5.89 17.54
N ALA A 4 2.50 6.59 18.21
CA ALA A 4 1.63 5.99 19.23
C ALA A 4 0.56 5.10 18.60
N SER A 5 0.14 5.37 17.37
CA SER A 5 -0.83 4.54 16.65
C SER A 5 -0.28 3.17 16.21
N VAL A 6 1.05 3.00 16.20
CA VAL A 6 1.73 1.73 15.90
C VAL A 6 2.12 0.94 17.16
N GLY A 7 1.52 1.23 18.30
CA GLY A 7 1.80 0.51 19.55
C GLY A 7 3.17 0.79 20.15
N LEU A 8 3.89 1.80 19.67
CA LEU A 8 5.13 2.27 20.24
C LEU A 8 4.79 3.20 21.42
N THR A 9 5.26 2.88 22.61
CA THR A 9 5.01 3.67 23.81
C THR A 9 6.19 4.58 24.13
N GLY A 10 5.90 5.84 24.52
CA GLY A 10 6.88 6.75 25.11
C GLY A 10 8.12 7.00 24.26
N VAL A 11 9.29 6.70 24.79
CA VAL A 11 10.62 6.99 24.20
C VAL A 11 10.81 6.39 22.79
N ALA A 12 10.24 5.21 22.51
CA ALA A 12 10.36 4.59 21.19
C ALA A 12 9.54 5.35 20.12
N ALA A 13 8.41 5.92 20.50
CA ALA A 13 7.58 6.73 19.61
C ALA A 13 8.27 8.06 19.25
N GLU A 14 8.93 8.69 20.22
CA GLU A 14 9.72 9.91 20.02
C GLU A 14 10.94 9.64 19.13
N GLN A 15 11.67 8.56 19.39
CA GLN A 15 12.83 8.18 18.58
C GLN A 15 12.49 7.91 17.11
N VAL A 16 11.36 7.27 16.83
CA VAL A 16 10.88 7.07 15.47
C VAL A 16 10.51 8.40 14.80
N ALA A 17 9.81 9.28 15.54
CA ALA A 17 9.45 10.60 15.03
C ALA A 17 10.69 11.49 14.77
N GLU A 18 11.66 11.48 15.68
CA GLU A 18 12.92 12.20 15.51
C GLU A 18 13.77 11.65 14.38
N ALA A 19 13.88 10.31 14.26
CA ALA A 19 14.63 9.66 13.19
C ALA A 19 14.00 9.94 11.81
N ALA A 20 12.67 9.94 11.70
CA ALA A 20 11.97 10.30 10.49
C ALA A 20 12.16 11.77 10.11
N ALA A 21 12.09 12.67 11.10
CA ALA A 21 12.32 14.10 10.91
C ALA A 21 13.79 14.43 10.55
N ALA A 22 14.74 13.79 11.22
CA ALA A 22 16.17 14.03 11.02
C ALA A 22 16.66 13.56 9.63
N LYS A 23 16.10 12.46 9.11
CA LYS A 23 16.51 11.90 7.83
C LYS A 23 15.91 12.62 6.61
N LYS A 24 14.92 13.49 6.78
CA LYS A 24 14.14 14.10 5.66
C LYS A 24 13.71 13.07 4.60
N LEU A 25 13.49 11.83 5.03
CA LEU A 25 13.15 10.75 4.13
C LEU A 25 11.68 10.87 3.76
N LYS A 26 11.43 11.20 2.51
CA LYS A 26 10.12 11.02 1.89
C LYS A 26 10.17 9.71 1.10
N PRO A 27 9.67 8.59 1.63
CA PRO A 27 9.65 7.36 0.86
C PRO A 27 8.80 7.57 -0.39
N SER A 28 9.33 7.13 -1.52
CA SER A 28 8.59 7.08 -2.77
C SER A 28 7.47 6.06 -2.65
N VAL A 29 6.25 6.45 -2.95
CA VAL A 29 5.07 5.59 -2.93
C VAL A 29 4.47 5.55 -4.33
N ILE A 30 4.34 4.33 -4.85
CA ILE A 30 3.61 4.02 -6.08
C ILE A 30 2.34 3.29 -5.67
N TRP A 31 1.18 3.85 -5.98
CA TRP A 31 -0.11 3.30 -5.61
C TRP A 31 -0.88 2.89 -6.86
N LEU A 32 -1.14 1.59 -6.98
CA LEU A 32 -1.88 1.01 -8.10
C LEU A 32 -3.32 0.69 -7.68
N HIS A 33 -4.26 1.01 -8.55
CA HIS A 33 -5.68 0.74 -8.39
C HIS A 33 -6.12 -0.37 -9.34
N PHE A 34 -6.77 -1.41 -8.81
CA PHE A 34 -7.26 -2.52 -9.62
C PHE A 34 -8.77 -2.66 -9.47
N GLN A 35 -9.31 -3.85 -9.19
CA GLN A 35 -10.76 -4.00 -8.95
C GLN A 35 -11.10 -3.56 -7.51
N GLU A 36 -11.59 -2.34 -7.37
CA GLU A 36 -11.79 -1.69 -6.08
C GLU A 36 -12.91 -0.64 -6.12
N CYS A 37 -13.15 0.07 -5.01
CA CYS A 37 -14.15 1.12 -4.88
C CYS A 37 -13.56 2.48 -4.44
N THR A 38 -12.23 2.65 -4.46
CA THR A 38 -11.48 3.82 -3.97
C THR A 38 -11.62 4.06 -2.46
N GLY A 39 -12.24 3.12 -1.73
CA GLY A 39 -12.55 3.30 -0.31
C GLY A 39 -11.32 3.39 0.59
N CYS A 40 -10.22 2.69 0.26
CA CYS A 40 -8.99 2.76 1.05
C CYS A 40 -8.24 4.07 0.78
N THR A 41 -8.23 4.56 -0.45
CA THR A 41 -7.77 5.92 -0.79
C THR A 41 -8.59 6.97 -0.04
N GLU A 42 -9.93 6.90 -0.08
CA GLU A 42 -10.81 7.81 0.65
C GLU A 42 -10.55 7.79 2.17
N SER A 43 -10.28 6.62 2.73
CA SER A 43 -9.91 6.48 4.13
C SER A 43 -8.61 7.22 4.45
N LEU A 44 -7.60 7.15 3.56
CA LEU A 44 -6.36 7.90 3.69
C LEU A 44 -6.61 9.41 3.62
N LEU A 45 -7.43 9.87 2.67
CA LEU A 45 -7.73 11.29 2.51
C LEU A 45 -8.47 11.90 3.71
N ARG A 46 -9.07 11.07 4.55
CA ARG A 46 -9.77 11.48 5.78
C ARG A 46 -8.90 11.45 7.04
N THR A 47 -7.59 11.22 6.92
CA THR A 47 -6.70 11.28 8.08
C THR A 47 -6.68 12.69 8.66
N SER A 48 -6.72 12.78 9.98
CA SER A 48 -6.70 14.04 10.73
C SER A 48 -5.39 14.26 11.49
N HIS A 49 -4.67 13.19 11.82
CA HIS A 49 -3.39 13.21 12.55
C HIS A 49 -2.41 12.15 12.02
N PRO A 50 -1.45 12.52 11.14
CA PRO A 50 -1.21 13.85 10.61
C PRO A 50 -2.32 14.35 9.70
N ALA A 51 -2.40 15.66 9.51
CA ALA A 51 -3.28 16.24 8.48
C ALA A 51 -2.83 15.75 7.09
N LEU A 52 -3.79 15.63 6.17
CA LEU A 52 -3.52 15.14 4.81
C LEU A 52 -2.40 15.91 4.11
N SER A 53 -2.37 17.24 4.27
CA SER A 53 -1.31 18.09 3.71
C SER A 53 0.08 17.69 4.24
N THR A 54 0.21 17.48 5.54
CA THR A 54 1.46 17.02 6.16
C THR A 54 1.84 15.64 5.65
N LEU A 55 0.86 14.74 5.50
CA LEU A 55 1.12 13.39 4.99
C LEU A 55 1.71 13.42 3.58
N ILE A 56 1.06 14.10 2.65
CA ILE A 56 1.45 14.11 1.23
C ILE A 56 2.67 15.02 0.98
N LEU A 57 2.73 16.17 1.67
CA LEU A 57 3.77 17.16 1.41
C LEU A 57 5.06 16.91 2.19
N ASP A 58 4.98 16.30 3.38
CA ASP A 58 6.12 16.20 4.28
C ASP A 58 6.57 14.78 4.59
N LEU A 59 5.65 13.81 4.68
CA LEU A 59 5.95 12.47 5.16
C LEU A 59 6.21 11.44 4.06
N VAL A 60 5.54 11.55 2.91
CA VAL A 60 5.70 10.63 1.78
C VAL A 60 5.88 11.42 0.48
N SER A 61 6.48 10.78 -0.52
CA SER A 61 6.44 11.24 -1.91
C SER A 61 5.47 10.34 -2.66
N LEU A 62 4.26 10.83 -2.91
CA LEU A 62 3.25 10.09 -3.67
C LEU A 62 3.55 10.28 -5.17
N ASP A 63 4.45 9.44 -5.70
CA ASP A 63 5.00 9.61 -7.04
C ASP A 63 4.06 9.12 -8.14
N TYR A 64 3.18 8.16 -7.81
CA TYR A 64 2.13 7.68 -8.69
C TYR A 64 0.89 7.28 -7.91
N HIS A 65 -0.27 7.78 -8.33
CA HIS A 65 -1.57 7.43 -7.78
C HIS A 65 -2.66 7.80 -8.79
N GLU A 66 -3.34 6.81 -9.35
CA GLU A 66 -4.22 7.00 -10.52
C GLU A 66 -5.34 8.02 -10.30
N THR A 67 -5.88 8.11 -9.08
CA THR A 67 -6.98 9.05 -8.78
C THR A 67 -6.53 10.43 -8.31
N LEU A 68 -5.29 10.59 -7.83
CA LEU A 68 -4.77 11.86 -7.27
C LEU A 68 -3.73 12.53 -8.17
N LEU A 69 -3.16 11.79 -9.13
CA LEU A 69 -2.15 12.30 -10.04
C LEU A 69 -2.76 13.34 -10.99
N ALA A 70 -2.09 14.49 -11.16
CA ALA A 70 -2.52 15.51 -12.10
C ALA A 70 -2.30 15.10 -13.57
N ALA A 71 -1.29 14.28 -13.83
CA ALA A 71 -0.99 13.78 -15.17
C ALA A 71 -2.03 12.74 -15.63
N SER A 72 -2.22 12.63 -16.94
CA SER A 72 -3.13 11.64 -17.56
C SER A 72 -2.53 11.02 -18.81
N GLY A 73 -3.05 9.86 -19.24
CA GLY A 73 -2.64 9.17 -20.45
C GLY A 73 -1.13 8.85 -20.44
N HIS A 74 -0.45 9.10 -21.54
CA HIS A 74 0.99 8.84 -21.69
C HIS A 74 1.86 9.54 -20.66
N GLN A 75 1.44 10.70 -20.16
CA GLN A 75 2.17 11.41 -19.11
C GLN A 75 2.09 10.66 -17.77
N ALA A 76 0.93 10.10 -17.42
CA ALA A 76 0.78 9.29 -16.22
C ALA A 76 1.63 8.02 -16.29
N GLU A 77 1.58 7.30 -17.42
CA GLU A 77 2.42 6.11 -17.63
C GLU A 77 3.91 6.43 -17.50
N LYS A 78 4.31 7.58 -18.05
CA LYS A 78 5.69 8.06 -17.91
C LYS A 78 6.06 8.38 -16.47
N CYS A 79 5.16 8.98 -15.68
CA CYS A 79 5.38 9.20 -14.25
C CYS A 79 5.65 7.90 -13.51
N LEU A 80 4.86 6.84 -13.80
CA LEU A 80 5.07 5.51 -13.22
C LEU A 80 6.46 4.95 -13.57
N GLU A 81 6.82 4.99 -14.84
CA GLU A 81 8.11 4.49 -15.30
C GLU A 81 9.29 5.25 -14.68
N ASP A 82 9.21 6.57 -14.64
CA ASP A 82 10.26 7.44 -14.09
C ASP A 82 10.39 7.22 -12.57
N ALA A 83 9.28 7.09 -11.84
CA ALA A 83 9.27 6.80 -10.40
C ALA A 83 9.92 5.45 -10.10
N MET A 84 9.59 4.41 -10.87
CA MET A 84 10.19 3.08 -10.75
C MET A 84 11.70 3.09 -11.00
N LYS A 85 12.16 3.83 -12.03
CA LYS A 85 13.59 3.93 -12.37
C LYS A 85 14.37 4.70 -11.31
N ALA A 86 13.82 5.84 -10.87
CA ALA A 86 14.50 6.72 -9.91
C ALA A 86 14.64 6.09 -8.52
N ASN A 87 13.68 5.22 -8.14
CA ASN A 87 13.59 4.66 -6.81
C ASN A 87 13.68 3.12 -6.78
N GLU A 88 14.32 2.49 -7.75
CA GLU A 88 14.44 1.04 -7.84
C GLU A 88 14.96 0.42 -6.53
N GLY A 89 14.26 -0.58 -6.02
CA GLY A 89 14.55 -1.25 -4.75
C GLY A 89 14.22 -0.44 -3.48
N LYS A 90 13.69 0.78 -3.62
CA LYS A 90 13.45 1.68 -2.47
C LYS A 90 12.00 2.15 -2.37
N TYR A 91 11.24 2.16 -3.47
CA TYR A 91 9.85 2.60 -3.40
C TYR A 91 8.96 1.57 -2.71
N VAL A 92 7.91 2.08 -2.08
CA VAL A 92 6.83 1.28 -1.52
C VAL A 92 5.73 1.15 -2.57
N LEU A 93 5.45 -0.08 -2.98
CA LEU A 93 4.28 -0.37 -3.81
C LEU A 93 3.06 -0.58 -2.91
N VAL A 94 2.04 0.21 -3.11
CA VAL A 94 0.71 0.01 -2.52
C VAL A 94 -0.24 -0.49 -3.60
N ILE A 95 -0.91 -1.60 -3.34
CA ILE A 95 -1.94 -2.18 -4.20
C ILE A 95 -3.29 -2.03 -3.52
N GLU A 96 -4.22 -1.33 -4.16
CA GLU A 96 -5.63 -1.24 -3.79
C GLU A 96 -6.47 -2.01 -4.81
N GLY A 97 -7.36 -2.87 -4.32
CA GLY A 97 -8.21 -3.67 -5.18
C GLY A 97 -7.72 -5.09 -5.45
N ALA A 98 -8.65 -5.94 -5.88
CA ALA A 98 -8.35 -7.31 -6.26
C ALA A 98 -7.77 -7.38 -7.68
N ILE A 99 -6.99 -8.41 -7.95
CA ILE A 99 -6.34 -8.63 -9.24
C ILE A 99 -7.09 -9.74 -9.96
N PRO A 100 -7.73 -9.48 -11.12
CA PRO A 100 -8.34 -10.52 -11.92
C PRO A 100 -7.26 -11.36 -12.59
N VAL A 101 -7.40 -12.68 -12.53
CA VAL A 101 -6.42 -13.60 -13.13
C VAL A 101 -6.99 -14.45 -14.26
N LYS A 102 -8.32 -14.49 -14.40
CA LYS A 102 -8.97 -15.23 -15.47
C LYS A 102 -8.67 -14.58 -16.82
N ASP A 103 -8.55 -15.40 -17.86
CA ASP A 103 -8.29 -14.98 -19.24
C ASP A 103 -7.11 -13.97 -19.32
N ASP A 104 -5.99 -14.33 -18.68
CA ASP A 104 -4.75 -13.51 -18.59
C ASP A 104 -4.95 -12.10 -18.03
N GLY A 105 -5.98 -11.93 -17.17
CA GLY A 105 -6.23 -10.68 -16.44
C GLY A 105 -6.88 -9.57 -17.26
N ILE A 106 -7.52 -9.89 -18.39
CA ILE A 106 -8.10 -8.88 -19.31
C ILE A 106 -9.19 -8.01 -18.68
N TYR A 107 -9.77 -8.42 -17.56
CA TYR A 107 -10.90 -7.76 -16.91
C TYR A 107 -10.55 -6.49 -16.12
N CYS A 108 -9.27 -6.15 -16.01
CA CYS A 108 -8.81 -4.87 -15.49
C CYS A 108 -7.58 -4.44 -16.30
N ARG A 109 -7.70 -3.32 -17.03
CA ARG A 109 -6.63 -2.80 -17.88
C ARG A 109 -6.42 -1.31 -17.63
N ILE A 110 -5.15 -0.93 -17.50
CA ILE A 110 -4.69 0.43 -17.23
C ILE A 110 -3.52 0.71 -18.16
N GLY A 111 -3.59 1.81 -18.91
CA GLY A 111 -2.54 2.16 -19.87
C GLY A 111 -2.27 1.09 -20.92
N GLY A 112 -3.28 0.26 -21.26
CA GLY A 112 -3.13 -0.86 -22.21
C GLY A 112 -2.58 -2.16 -21.62
N LYS A 113 -2.05 -2.16 -20.40
CA LYS A 113 -1.54 -3.33 -19.67
C LYS A 113 -2.62 -3.92 -18.76
N THR A 114 -2.57 -5.22 -18.48
CA THR A 114 -3.47 -5.83 -17.51
C THR A 114 -3.01 -5.52 -16.08
N ALA A 115 -3.95 -5.52 -15.11
CA ALA A 115 -3.63 -5.38 -13.70
C ALA A 115 -2.62 -6.46 -13.26
N LEU A 116 -2.76 -7.67 -13.78
CA LEU A 116 -1.85 -8.79 -13.53
C LEU A 116 -0.42 -8.48 -14.00
N GLU A 117 -0.28 -7.92 -15.22
CA GLU A 117 1.01 -7.51 -15.78
C GLU A 117 1.62 -6.36 -14.99
N LEU A 118 0.82 -5.32 -14.66
CA LEU A 118 1.27 -4.17 -13.89
C LEU A 118 1.72 -4.58 -12.48
N ALA A 119 0.92 -5.39 -11.77
CA ALA A 119 1.26 -5.86 -10.44
C ALA A 119 2.62 -6.59 -10.43
N ASN A 120 2.84 -7.50 -11.36
CA ASN A 120 4.10 -8.23 -11.46
C ASN A 120 5.28 -7.34 -11.82
N THR A 121 5.10 -6.45 -12.81
CA THR A 121 6.16 -5.56 -13.29
C THR A 121 6.60 -4.58 -12.20
N VAL A 122 5.64 -3.92 -11.54
CA VAL A 122 5.95 -2.93 -10.51
C VAL A 122 6.45 -3.61 -9.24
N ALA A 123 5.87 -4.73 -8.83
CA ALA A 123 6.33 -5.47 -7.66
C ALA A 123 7.76 -6.05 -7.82
N ALA A 124 8.22 -6.30 -9.06
CA ALA A 124 9.54 -6.87 -9.30
C ALA A 124 10.67 -6.02 -8.71
N LYS A 125 10.50 -4.70 -8.72
CA LYS A 125 11.51 -3.71 -8.33
C LYS A 125 11.17 -2.93 -7.06
N ALA A 126 10.08 -3.28 -6.38
CA ALA A 126 9.66 -2.62 -5.14
C ALA A 126 10.55 -3.00 -3.96
N GLY A 127 10.84 -2.03 -3.09
CA GLY A 127 11.52 -2.28 -1.81
C GLY A 127 10.58 -2.85 -0.74
N ALA A 128 9.30 -2.50 -0.81
CA ALA A 128 8.24 -3.05 0.01
C ALA A 128 6.94 -3.13 -0.78
N ILE A 129 6.09 -4.11 -0.47
CA ILE A 129 4.78 -4.30 -1.12
C ILE A 129 3.70 -4.36 -0.05
N ILE A 130 2.67 -3.54 -0.21
CA ILE A 130 1.53 -3.45 0.71
C ILE A 130 0.24 -3.68 -0.07
N ALA A 131 -0.58 -4.63 0.36
CA ALA A 131 -1.94 -4.86 -0.10
C ALA A 131 -2.91 -4.17 0.86
N ILE A 132 -3.43 -3.00 0.48
CA ILE A 132 -4.34 -2.22 1.32
C ILE A 132 -5.80 -2.60 1.06
N GLY A 133 -6.52 -2.81 2.14
CA GLY A 133 -7.91 -3.23 2.11
C GLY A 133 -8.11 -4.72 1.90
N SER A 134 -9.33 -5.20 2.17
CA SER A 134 -9.68 -6.61 2.03
C SER A 134 -9.64 -7.08 0.57
N CYS A 135 -9.89 -6.19 -0.39
CA CYS A 135 -9.83 -6.54 -1.82
C CYS A 135 -8.40 -6.91 -2.24
N ALA A 136 -7.42 -6.06 -1.96
CA ALA A 136 -6.03 -6.34 -2.30
C ALA A 136 -5.43 -7.44 -1.43
N SER A 137 -5.85 -7.56 -0.15
CA SER A 137 -5.33 -8.58 0.76
C SER A 137 -5.81 -9.99 0.39
N TRP A 138 -7.08 -10.16 0.04
CA TRP A 138 -7.72 -11.48 -0.08
C TRP A 138 -8.78 -11.59 -1.19
N GLY A 139 -8.92 -10.60 -2.06
CA GLY A 139 -9.93 -10.58 -3.12
C GLY A 139 -11.18 -9.77 -2.77
N GLY A 140 -11.62 -9.77 -1.50
CA GLY A 140 -12.77 -8.98 -1.02
C GLY A 140 -14.05 -9.15 -1.82
N VAL A 141 -14.81 -8.06 -1.98
CA VAL A 141 -16.08 -8.07 -2.74
C VAL A 141 -15.91 -8.53 -4.19
N PRO A 142 -14.87 -8.11 -4.94
CA PRO A 142 -14.70 -8.57 -6.33
C PRO A 142 -14.55 -10.07 -6.48
N SER A 143 -14.06 -10.78 -5.44
CA SER A 143 -13.87 -12.24 -5.45
C SER A 143 -15.07 -13.04 -4.95
N ALA A 144 -16.15 -12.36 -4.53
CA ALA A 144 -17.37 -13.04 -4.09
C ALA A 144 -18.01 -13.83 -5.23
N ASP A 145 -18.68 -14.95 -4.90
CA ASP A 145 -19.38 -15.77 -5.87
C ASP A 145 -20.35 -14.94 -6.71
N PRO A 146 -20.36 -15.16 -8.04
CA PRO A 146 -19.71 -16.22 -8.84
C PRO A 146 -18.29 -15.90 -9.31
N ASN A 147 -17.66 -14.85 -8.85
CA ASN A 147 -16.30 -14.39 -9.21
C ASN A 147 -15.98 -14.53 -10.72
N PRO A 148 -16.67 -13.81 -11.58
CA PRO A 148 -16.60 -14.03 -13.04
C PRO A 148 -15.24 -13.67 -13.64
N THR A 149 -14.45 -12.83 -12.95
CA THR A 149 -13.14 -12.34 -13.42
C THR A 149 -11.97 -13.12 -12.83
N GLY A 150 -12.22 -14.05 -11.91
CA GLY A 150 -11.17 -14.73 -11.15
C GLY A 150 -10.37 -13.76 -10.27
N ALA A 151 -11.07 -12.77 -9.68
CA ALA A 151 -10.45 -11.79 -8.81
C ALA A 151 -9.82 -12.44 -7.57
N THR A 152 -8.61 -12.06 -7.22
CA THR A 152 -7.87 -12.60 -6.08
C THR A 152 -7.03 -11.53 -5.39
N GLY A 153 -6.47 -11.83 -4.22
CA GLY A 153 -5.58 -10.94 -3.50
C GLY A 153 -4.16 -10.87 -4.08
N ALA A 154 -3.45 -9.80 -3.80
CA ALA A 154 -2.07 -9.61 -4.24
C ALA A 154 -1.10 -10.71 -3.75
N PRO A 155 -1.22 -11.28 -2.52
CA PRO A 155 -0.36 -12.37 -2.08
C PRO A 155 -0.46 -13.62 -2.97
N GLU A 156 -1.64 -13.90 -3.53
CA GLU A 156 -1.84 -15.04 -4.43
C GLU A 156 -1.21 -14.84 -5.81
N VAL A 157 -1.13 -13.59 -6.26
CA VAL A 157 -0.51 -13.22 -7.54
C VAL A 157 1.01 -13.10 -7.41
N LEU A 158 1.47 -12.49 -6.34
CA LEU A 158 2.89 -12.18 -6.10
C LEU A 158 3.59 -13.25 -5.26
N LYS A 159 3.37 -14.52 -5.61
CA LYS A 159 3.97 -15.67 -4.89
C LYS A 159 5.49 -15.54 -4.79
N GLY A 160 6.01 -15.84 -3.60
CA GLY A 160 7.44 -15.73 -3.31
C GLY A 160 7.93 -14.34 -2.92
N LYS A 161 7.06 -13.33 -2.94
CA LYS A 161 7.35 -12.00 -2.39
C LYS A 161 6.66 -11.81 -1.03
N THR A 162 7.30 -11.05 -0.16
CA THR A 162 6.67 -10.62 1.09
C THR A 162 5.68 -9.49 0.77
N VAL A 163 4.39 -9.77 0.94
CA VAL A 163 3.32 -8.78 0.79
C VAL A 163 2.74 -8.50 2.17
N VAL A 164 2.82 -7.24 2.60
CA VAL A 164 2.17 -6.80 3.84
C VAL A 164 0.69 -6.60 3.56
N THR A 165 -0.17 -7.34 4.25
CA THR A 165 -1.62 -7.20 4.11
C THR A 165 -2.18 -6.28 5.18
N ILE A 166 -3.00 -5.30 4.77
CA ILE A 166 -3.69 -4.38 5.69
C ILE A 166 -5.19 -4.49 5.43
N PRO A 167 -5.83 -5.58 5.90
CA PRO A 167 -7.24 -5.81 5.64
C PRO A 167 -8.14 -4.78 6.34
N GLY A 168 -9.32 -4.61 5.78
CA GLY A 168 -10.39 -3.71 6.20
C GLY A 168 -11.18 -3.24 4.98
N CYS A 169 -12.42 -2.79 5.14
CA CYS A 169 -13.24 -2.28 4.03
C CYS A 169 -14.01 -1.02 4.49
N PRO A 170 -13.35 0.14 4.40
CA PRO A 170 -11.94 0.37 4.03
C PRO A 170 -10.94 -0.02 5.12
N ALA A 171 -9.66 -0.11 4.75
CA ALA A 171 -8.56 -0.31 5.70
C ALA A 171 -8.37 0.92 6.60
N ASN A 172 -7.83 0.69 7.80
CA ASN A 172 -7.41 1.79 8.67
C ASN A 172 -6.14 2.45 8.10
N PRO A 173 -6.18 3.75 7.74
CA PRO A 173 -5.05 4.42 7.11
C PRO A 173 -3.82 4.55 8.02
N TYR A 174 -4.02 4.56 9.34
CA TYR A 174 -2.92 4.63 10.30
C TYR A 174 -2.08 3.34 10.33
N ASN A 175 -2.68 2.19 10.00
CA ASN A 175 -1.95 0.95 9.86
C ASN A 175 -1.03 0.99 8.64
N LEU A 176 -1.50 1.56 7.52
CA LEU A 176 -0.68 1.81 6.33
C LEU A 176 0.49 2.74 6.67
N LEU A 177 0.18 3.90 7.28
CA LEU A 177 1.20 4.89 7.65
C LEU A 177 2.26 4.31 8.57
N GLY A 178 1.85 3.47 9.53
CA GLY A 178 2.79 2.77 10.41
C GLY A 178 3.78 1.91 9.66
N VAL A 179 3.31 1.12 8.67
CA VAL A 179 4.18 0.27 7.84
C VAL A 179 5.11 1.10 6.97
N VAL A 180 4.58 2.13 6.27
CA VAL A 180 5.37 2.99 5.38
C VAL A 180 6.45 3.74 6.15
N LEU A 181 6.10 4.33 7.30
CA LEU A 181 7.05 5.07 8.14
C LEU A 181 8.11 4.15 8.75
N GLN A 182 7.74 2.95 9.19
CA GLN A 182 8.70 1.98 9.69
C GLN A 182 9.70 1.58 8.60
N PHE A 183 9.21 1.24 7.42
CA PHE A 183 10.08 0.87 6.30
C PHE A 183 11.01 2.04 5.90
N ALA A 184 10.47 3.25 5.79
CA ALA A 184 11.27 4.44 5.45
C ALA A 184 12.35 4.75 6.48
N THR A 185 12.05 4.56 7.78
CA THR A 185 12.95 4.92 8.86
C THR A 185 14.04 3.88 9.08
N PHE A 186 13.68 2.60 9.06
CA PHE A 186 14.56 1.49 9.45
C PHE A 186 15.01 0.61 8.28
N GLY A 187 14.40 0.74 7.10
CA GLY A 187 14.66 -0.13 5.94
C GLY A 187 14.12 -1.55 6.12
N THR A 188 13.29 -1.79 7.13
CA THR A 188 12.74 -3.10 7.45
C THR A 188 11.22 -3.06 7.61
N LEU A 189 10.56 -4.13 7.21
CA LEU A 189 9.12 -4.29 7.45
C LEU A 189 8.84 -4.60 8.92
N PRO A 190 7.65 -4.29 9.45
CA PRO A 190 7.25 -4.71 10.79
C PRO A 190 7.15 -6.23 10.89
N ALA A 191 7.13 -6.75 12.12
CA ALA A 191 6.83 -8.16 12.36
C ALA A 191 5.42 -8.47 11.83
N LEU A 192 5.32 -9.52 11.01
CA LEU A 192 4.08 -9.96 10.38
C LEU A 192 3.57 -11.25 11.04
N ASP A 193 2.27 -11.45 11.00
CA ASP A 193 1.64 -12.72 11.32
C ASP A 193 1.61 -13.67 10.11
N GLU A 194 0.98 -14.82 10.25
CA GLU A 194 0.89 -15.86 9.22
C GLU A 194 0.10 -15.42 7.97
N LEU A 195 -0.76 -14.40 8.11
CA LEU A 195 -1.54 -13.81 7.03
C LEU A 195 -0.85 -12.59 6.40
N GLY A 196 0.39 -12.28 6.79
CA GLY A 196 1.12 -11.11 6.32
C GLY A 196 0.68 -9.78 6.95
N ARG A 197 -0.12 -9.81 8.04
CA ARG A 197 -0.61 -8.61 8.70
C ARG A 197 0.39 -8.09 9.74
N PRO A 198 0.57 -6.76 9.86
CA PRO A 198 1.45 -6.19 10.89
C PRO A 198 0.97 -6.54 12.30
N LYS A 199 1.81 -7.21 13.10
CA LYS A 199 1.46 -7.63 14.46
C LYS A 199 1.12 -6.48 15.39
N PHE A 200 1.68 -5.28 15.17
CA PHE A 200 1.33 -4.11 15.97
C PHE A 200 -0.14 -3.69 15.83
N ALA A 201 -0.77 -3.99 14.68
CA ALA A 201 -2.14 -3.62 14.37
C ALA A 201 -3.13 -4.77 14.49
N TYR A 202 -2.67 -6.01 14.24
CA TYR A 202 -3.54 -7.19 14.13
C TYR A 202 -3.13 -8.33 15.07
N GLY A 203 -2.12 -8.13 15.92
CA GLY A 203 -1.57 -9.17 16.79
C GLY A 203 -2.43 -9.48 18.01
N ARG A 204 -3.40 -8.63 18.36
CA ARG A 204 -4.32 -8.82 19.49
C ARG A 204 -5.76 -8.59 19.05
N THR A 205 -6.66 -9.32 19.67
CA THR A 205 -8.10 -9.07 19.52
C THR A 205 -8.54 -7.91 20.42
N ILE A 206 -9.72 -7.35 20.13
CA ILE A 206 -10.31 -6.28 20.94
C ILE A 206 -10.44 -6.67 22.44
N HIS A 207 -10.65 -7.97 22.72
CA HIS A 207 -10.82 -8.46 24.08
C HIS A 207 -9.49 -8.69 24.82
N GLU A 208 -8.36 -8.54 24.15
CA GLU A 208 -7.01 -8.69 24.72
C GLU A 208 -6.33 -7.34 24.99
N HIS A 209 -7.06 -6.23 24.79
CA HIS A 209 -6.61 -4.86 25.02
C HIS A 209 -7.10 -4.29 26.35
#